data_7cbea41abe1a7ad5d7e5cd481b629145
#
_entry.id   7cbea41abe1a7ad5d7e5cd481b629145
#
_cell.length_a   1.000
_cell.length_b   1.000
_cell.length_c   1.000
_cell.angle_alpha   90.00
_cell.angle_beta   90.00
_cell.angle_gamma   90.00
#
_symmetry.space_group_name_H-M   'P 1'
#
loop_
_entity.id
_entity.type
_entity.pdbx_description
1 polymer ?
#
loop_
_entity_poly.entity_id
_entity_poly.type
_entity_poly.pdbx_seq_one_letter_code
_entity_poly.pdbx_strand_id
1 'polypeptide(L)'
;MSGKYLSGVKHETTANALTWTFYLLSRHPEVETRLVDELQRVLAGRVPSMNDLPELPYTDMVLREALRLYPPAPGLAREPIEDVTIGGYNVPKGSLISANTYAIQRDSRFFADPERYDPDRFAPGWEERIPRYAYLPFGAGPRVCIGSGFAIMEARLILATIAQRYKLLLEPDETIMPIQLVTLRPNRPVRMRLDRRKP
;
A
#
# COMPACT_ATOMS: atom_id res chain seq x y z
N MET A 1 2.81 25.67 -14.67
CA MET A 1 3.26 24.24 -14.65
C MET A 1 2.25 23.43 -15.41
N SER A 2 2.64 22.86 -16.55
CA SER A 2 1.71 22.24 -17.51
C SER A 2 1.17 20.90 -17.00
N GLY A 3 -0.14 20.68 -17.18
CA GLY A 3 -0.88 19.50 -16.69
C GLY A 3 -0.45 18.13 -17.23
N LYS A 4 0.64 18.04 -17.99
CA LYS A 4 1.19 16.79 -18.53
C LYS A 4 1.90 15.91 -17.49
N TYR A 5 2.36 16.49 -16.38
CA TYR A 5 3.04 15.73 -15.32
C TYR A 5 2.10 15.02 -14.32
N LEU A 6 0.82 15.39 -14.30
CA LEU A 6 -0.16 14.82 -13.37
C LEU A 6 -0.81 13.52 -13.86
N SER A 7 -0.80 13.23 -15.16
CA SER A 7 -1.44 12.01 -15.70
C SER A 7 -0.61 10.74 -15.49
N GLY A 8 0.71 10.81 -15.51
CA GLY A 8 1.59 9.64 -15.32
C GLY A 8 1.68 9.15 -13.88
N VAL A 9 1.60 10.04 -12.90
CA VAL A 9 1.74 9.71 -11.47
C VAL A 9 0.53 8.95 -10.91
N LYS A 10 -0.66 9.17 -11.46
CA LYS A 10 -1.91 8.59 -10.94
C LYS A 10 -2.00 7.07 -11.13
N HIS A 11 -1.53 6.54 -12.25
CA HIS A 11 -1.64 5.10 -12.55
C HIS A 11 -0.47 4.30 -11.99
N GLU A 12 0.73 4.86 -11.96
CA GLU A 12 1.94 4.15 -11.50
C GLU A 12 1.86 3.79 -10.02
N THR A 13 1.41 4.71 -9.16
CA THR A 13 1.34 4.47 -7.72
C THR A 13 0.34 3.39 -7.35
N THR A 14 -0.87 3.40 -7.92
CA THR A 14 -1.87 2.34 -7.72
C THR A 14 -1.38 1.02 -8.31
N ALA A 15 -0.77 1.03 -9.50
CA ALA A 15 -0.21 -0.17 -10.11
C ALA A 15 0.91 -0.79 -9.26
N ASN A 16 1.82 0.01 -8.71
CA ASN A 16 2.85 -0.46 -7.80
C ASN A 16 2.26 -1.04 -6.50
N ALA A 17 1.26 -0.36 -5.92
CA ALA A 17 0.56 -0.87 -4.73
C ALA A 17 -0.06 -2.25 -4.98
N LEU A 18 -0.77 -2.41 -6.09
CA LEU A 18 -1.38 -3.69 -6.45
C LEU A 18 -0.35 -4.76 -6.81
N THR A 19 0.73 -4.40 -7.49
CA THR A 19 1.83 -5.33 -7.79
C THR A 19 2.42 -5.91 -6.51
N TRP A 20 2.73 -5.06 -5.51
CA TRP A 20 3.23 -5.50 -4.22
C TRP A 20 2.17 -6.28 -3.43
N THR A 21 0.89 -5.91 -3.51
CA THR A 21 -0.20 -6.65 -2.86
C THR A 21 -0.28 -8.08 -3.40
N PHE A 22 -0.29 -8.27 -4.72
CA PHE A 22 -0.33 -9.61 -5.32
C PHE A 22 0.96 -10.39 -5.06
N TYR A 23 2.13 -9.74 -5.06
CA TYR A 23 3.37 -10.36 -4.66
C TYR A 23 3.29 -10.92 -3.22
N LEU A 24 2.81 -10.11 -2.28
CA LEU A 24 2.64 -10.54 -0.89
C LEU A 24 1.63 -11.68 -0.76
N LEU A 25 0.48 -11.60 -1.43
CA LEU A 25 -0.52 -12.66 -1.43
C LEU A 25 0.04 -13.99 -1.97
N SER A 26 0.87 -13.94 -3.01
CA SER A 26 1.50 -15.15 -3.54
C SER A 26 2.46 -15.84 -2.56
N ARG A 27 2.96 -15.11 -1.57
CA ARG A 27 3.88 -15.56 -0.52
C ARG A 27 3.17 -15.95 0.78
N HIS A 28 1.90 -15.58 0.93
CA HIS A 28 1.10 -15.73 2.14
C HIS A 28 -0.25 -16.38 1.82
N PRO A 29 -0.26 -17.70 1.54
CA PRO A 29 -1.47 -18.42 1.13
C PRO A 29 -2.58 -18.40 2.18
N GLU A 30 -2.26 -18.30 3.46
CA GLU A 30 -3.21 -18.13 4.55
C GLU A 30 -3.99 -16.81 4.48
N VAL A 31 -3.30 -15.72 4.11
CA VAL A 31 -3.91 -14.40 3.89
C VAL A 31 -4.77 -14.43 2.63
N GLU A 32 -4.26 -15.04 1.55
CA GLU A 32 -5.00 -15.19 0.30
C GLU A 32 -6.30 -15.98 0.50
N THR A 33 -6.27 -17.08 1.27
CA THR A 33 -7.45 -17.88 1.57
C THR A 33 -8.52 -17.06 2.26
N ARG A 34 -8.17 -16.35 3.34
CA ARG A 34 -9.10 -15.48 4.07
C ARG A 34 -9.69 -14.37 3.19
N LEU A 35 -8.87 -13.77 2.32
CA LEU A 35 -9.33 -12.78 1.35
C LEU A 35 -10.37 -13.36 0.40
N VAL A 36 -10.10 -14.55 -0.16
CA VAL A 36 -11.01 -15.21 -1.10
C VAL A 36 -12.32 -15.63 -0.42
N ASP A 37 -12.26 -16.12 0.82
CA ASP A 37 -13.45 -16.45 1.63
C ASP A 37 -14.36 -15.23 1.84
N GLU A 38 -13.78 -14.07 2.15
CA GLU A 38 -14.54 -12.81 2.24
C GLU A 38 -15.20 -12.48 0.89
N LEU A 39 -14.43 -12.53 -0.20
CA LEU A 39 -14.92 -12.19 -1.53
C LEU A 39 -16.03 -13.15 -2.00
N GLN A 40 -15.90 -14.44 -1.72
CA GLN A 40 -16.94 -15.43 -2.06
C GLN A 40 -18.22 -15.18 -1.26
N ARG A 41 -18.09 -14.92 0.04
CA ARG A 41 -19.25 -14.66 0.93
C ARG A 41 -20.01 -13.39 0.50
N VAL A 42 -19.32 -12.33 0.12
CA VAL A 42 -19.92 -11.03 -0.19
C VAL A 42 -20.36 -10.92 -1.65
N LEU A 43 -19.49 -11.35 -2.57
CA LEU A 43 -19.68 -11.12 -4.00
C LEU A 43 -20.33 -12.31 -4.73
N ALA A 44 -20.13 -13.54 -4.25
CA ALA A 44 -20.64 -14.77 -4.88
C ALA A 44 -20.38 -14.83 -6.41
N GLY A 45 -19.19 -14.38 -6.84
CA GLY A 45 -18.77 -14.37 -8.24
C GLY A 45 -19.19 -13.14 -9.05
N ARG A 46 -20.09 -12.26 -8.54
CA ARG A 46 -20.46 -11.03 -9.26
C ARG A 46 -19.32 -10.00 -9.22
N VAL A 47 -19.37 -9.06 -10.16
CA VAL A 47 -18.40 -7.95 -10.21
C VAL A 47 -18.60 -7.04 -8.98
N PRO A 48 -17.53 -6.69 -8.24
CA PRO A 48 -17.63 -5.78 -7.12
C PRO A 48 -18.02 -4.36 -7.57
N SER A 49 -18.76 -3.67 -6.73
CA SER A 49 -19.14 -2.28 -6.87
C SER A 49 -18.72 -1.46 -5.65
N MET A 50 -18.85 -0.15 -5.71
CA MET A 50 -18.58 0.73 -4.57
C MET A 50 -19.46 0.39 -3.36
N ASN A 51 -20.69 -0.08 -3.58
CA ASN A 51 -21.61 -0.44 -2.51
C ASN A 51 -21.21 -1.68 -1.72
N ASP A 52 -20.31 -2.50 -2.28
CA ASP A 52 -19.80 -3.70 -1.63
C ASP A 52 -18.61 -3.41 -0.70
N LEU A 53 -17.94 -2.27 -0.88
CA LEU A 53 -16.71 -1.95 -0.14
C LEU A 53 -16.86 -1.96 1.39
N PRO A 54 -17.97 -1.50 2.00
CA PRO A 54 -18.17 -1.62 3.44
C PRO A 54 -18.18 -3.06 3.95
N GLU A 55 -18.61 -4.02 3.13
CA GLU A 55 -18.70 -5.44 3.47
C GLU A 55 -17.40 -6.23 3.15
N LEU A 56 -16.34 -5.52 2.69
CA LEU A 56 -15.03 -6.07 2.34
C LEU A 56 -13.92 -5.52 3.26
N PRO A 57 -14.04 -5.61 4.60
CA PRO A 57 -13.06 -5.06 5.53
C PRO A 57 -11.70 -5.77 5.43
N TYR A 58 -11.67 -7.09 5.23
CA TYR A 58 -10.41 -7.82 5.11
C TYR A 58 -9.65 -7.47 3.83
N THR A 59 -10.36 -7.21 2.73
CA THR A 59 -9.78 -6.67 1.49
C THR A 59 -9.08 -5.32 1.74
N ASP A 60 -9.65 -4.45 2.57
CA ASP A 60 -9.03 -3.18 2.99
C ASP A 60 -7.78 -3.42 3.84
N MET A 61 -7.86 -4.32 4.82
CA MET A 61 -6.75 -4.68 5.70
C MET A 61 -5.54 -5.25 4.91
N VAL A 62 -5.80 -6.12 3.95
CA VAL A 62 -4.79 -6.68 3.02
C VAL A 62 -4.07 -5.57 2.26
N LEU A 63 -4.83 -4.63 1.68
CA LEU A 63 -4.25 -3.52 0.94
C LEU A 63 -3.45 -2.56 1.85
N ARG A 64 -3.98 -2.23 3.03
CA ARG A 64 -3.29 -1.35 3.99
C ARG A 64 -1.96 -1.92 4.45
N GLU A 65 -1.91 -3.21 4.74
CA GLU A 65 -0.68 -3.86 5.16
C GLU A 65 0.33 -3.94 4.00
N ALA A 66 -0.12 -4.14 2.77
CA ALA A 66 0.75 -4.03 1.60
C ALA A 66 1.32 -2.61 1.43
N LEU A 67 0.50 -1.57 1.63
CA LEU A 67 0.93 -0.17 1.61
C LEU A 67 1.86 0.18 2.78
N ARG A 68 1.76 -0.51 3.92
CA ARG A 68 2.71 -0.37 5.02
C ARG A 68 4.09 -0.90 4.62
N LEU A 69 4.13 -2.13 4.12
CA LEU A 69 5.40 -2.77 3.72
C LEU A 69 6.00 -2.15 2.48
N TYR A 70 5.20 -1.84 1.48
CA TYR A 70 5.66 -1.31 0.20
C TYR A 70 4.90 -0.05 -0.21
N PRO A 71 5.09 1.08 0.52
CA PRO A 71 4.44 2.34 0.16
C PRO A 71 4.95 2.82 -1.20
N PRO A 72 4.07 3.08 -2.19
CA PRO A 72 4.51 3.57 -3.50
C PRO A 72 5.30 4.88 -3.44
N ALA A 73 5.02 5.74 -2.44
CA ALA A 73 5.82 6.92 -2.10
C ALA A 73 6.65 6.62 -0.84
N PRO A 74 7.90 6.14 -0.99
CA PRO A 74 8.70 5.64 0.13
C PRO A 74 9.28 6.75 1.02
N GLY A 75 9.15 8.01 0.60
CA GLY A 75 9.63 9.17 1.35
C GLY A 75 8.84 10.44 1.05
N LEU A 76 8.86 11.35 2.02
CA LEU A 76 8.24 12.67 1.94
C LEU A 76 9.32 13.72 2.12
N ALA A 77 9.44 14.65 1.19
CA ALA A 77 10.42 15.74 1.26
C ALA A 77 9.73 17.07 1.52
N ARG A 78 10.38 17.93 2.31
CA ARG A 78 9.97 19.32 2.60
C ARG A 78 11.19 20.22 2.60
N GLU A 79 10.96 21.45 2.25
CA GLU A 79 11.94 22.52 2.31
C GLU A 79 11.37 23.66 3.16
N PRO A 80 12.01 24.04 4.28
CA PRO A 80 11.56 25.17 5.10
C PRO A 80 11.80 26.49 4.36
N ILE A 81 10.81 27.38 4.46
CA ILE A 81 10.87 28.73 3.85
C ILE A 81 11.58 29.77 4.74
N GLU A 82 11.88 29.40 5.97
CA GLU A 82 12.62 30.15 6.99
C GLU A 82 13.40 29.15 7.87
N ASP A 83 14.33 29.64 8.70
CA ASP A 83 15.03 28.80 9.66
C ASP A 83 14.04 28.22 10.67
N VAL A 84 14.09 26.91 10.92
CA VAL A 84 13.19 26.22 11.85
C VAL A 84 13.96 25.32 12.79
N THR A 85 13.40 25.07 13.97
CA THR A 85 13.94 24.08 14.92
C THR A 85 13.07 22.82 14.90
N ILE A 86 13.66 21.67 14.62
CA ILE A 86 12.99 20.37 14.59
C ILE A 86 13.71 19.40 15.52
N GLY A 87 13.01 18.92 16.55
CA GLY A 87 13.59 17.97 17.51
C GLY A 87 14.83 18.52 18.26
N GLY A 88 14.92 19.84 18.42
CA GLY A 88 16.06 20.52 19.04
C GLY A 88 17.21 20.86 18.07
N TYR A 89 17.11 20.48 16.80
CA TYR A 89 18.11 20.81 15.78
C TYR A 89 17.70 22.04 14.97
N ASN A 90 18.64 22.96 14.78
CA ASN A 90 18.43 24.10 13.88
C ASN A 90 18.54 23.63 12.42
N VAL A 91 17.51 23.87 11.64
CA VAL A 91 17.41 23.52 10.22
C VAL A 91 17.30 24.81 9.43
N PRO A 92 18.35 25.20 8.68
CA PRO A 92 18.34 26.42 7.89
C PRO A 92 17.27 26.39 6.78
N LYS A 93 16.78 27.56 6.42
CA LYS A 93 15.98 27.79 5.22
C LYS A 93 16.63 27.14 4.00
N GLY A 94 15.81 26.50 3.15
CA GLY A 94 16.27 25.86 1.92
C GLY A 94 16.88 24.48 2.12
N SER A 95 16.98 23.98 3.37
CA SER A 95 17.43 22.61 3.64
C SER A 95 16.40 21.60 3.14
N LEU A 96 16.86 20.48 2.55
CA LEU A 96 15.96 19.39 2.21
C LEU A 96 15.75 18.47 3.43
N ILE A 97 14.53 18.45 3.96
CA ILE A 97 14.10 17.57 5.05
C ILE A 97 13.38 16.38 4.44
N SER A 98 13.82 15.17 4.74
CA SER A 98 13.17 13.95 4.24
C SER A 98 12.70 13.07 5.40
N ALA A 99 11.44 12.66 5.36
CA ALA A 99 10.89 11.60 6.20
C ALA A 99 10.81 10.30 5.39
N ASN A 100 11.56 9.29 5.78
CA ASN A 100 11.56 7.99 5.10
C ASN A 100 10.38 7.14 5.57
N THR A 101 9.27 7.20 4.83
CA THR A 101 8.02 6.46 5.13
C THR A 101 8.26 4.96 5.15
N TYR A 102 9.08 4.44 4.22
CA TYR A 102 9.43 3.02 4.15
C TYR A 102 10.10 2.52 5.44
N ALA A 103 11.02 3.32 6.00
CA ALA A 103 11.69 2.98 7.25
C ALA A 103 10.77 3.16 8.47
N ILE A 104 10.02 4.28 8.53
CA ILE A 104 9.08 4.55 9.64
C ILE A 104 8.05 3.43 9.77
N GLN A 105 7.48 2.97 8.66
CA GLN A 105 6.47 1.92 8.63
C GLN A 105 7.03 0.51 8.92
N ARG A 106 8.36 0.38 9.08
CA ARG A 106 9.07 -0.84 9.50
C ARG A 106 9.76 -0.71 10.85
N ASP A 107 9.49 0.35 11.57
CA ASP A 107 10.09 0.56 12.88
C ASP A 107 9.41 -0.32 13.94
N SER A 108 10.19 -1.15 14.61
CA SER A 108 9.71 -2.07 15.67
C SER A 108 9.12 -1.35 16.88
N ARG A 109 9.42 -0.05 17.06
CA ARG A 109 8.80 0.77 18.10
C ARG A 109 7.31 1.01 17.84
N PHE A 110 6.87 0.94 16.59
CA PHE A 110 5.50 1.19 16.17
C PHE A 110 4.77 -0.07 15.70
N PHE A 111 5.51 -1.04 15.16
CA PHE A 111 4.96 -2.27 14.60
C PHE A 111 5.73 -3.48 15.13
N ALA A 112 5.10 -4.29 15.97
CA ALA A 112 5.68 -5.56 16.38
C ALA A 112 5.91 -6.44 15.13
N ASP A 113 7.03 -7.18 15.05
CA ASP A 113 7.42 -7.99 13.89
C ASP A 113 7.24 -7.22 12.56
N PRO A 114 7.95 -6.08 12.37
CA PRO A 114 7.62 -5.11 11.33
C PRO A 114 7.77 -5.63 9.90
N GLU A 115 8.56 -6.68 9.69
CA GLU A 115 8.73 -7.30 8.37
C GLU A 115 7.65 -8.35 8.05
N ARG A 116 6.88 -8.79 9.04
CA ARG A 116 5.80 -9.76 8.85
C ARG A 116 4.63 -9.08 8.14
N TYR A 117 4.12 -9.73 7.09
CA TYR A 117 2.88 -9.34 6.44
C TYR A 117 1.68 -9.84 7.26
N ASP A 118 1.04 -8.94 7.96
CA ASP A 118 -0.04 -9.24 8.90
C ASP A 118 -1.20 -8.25 8.75
N PRO A 119 -2.19 -8.53 7.89
CA PRO A 119 -3.35 -7.66 7.71
C PRO A 119 -4.14 -7.37 8.98
N ASP A 120 -4.10 -8.24 9.99
CA ASP A 120 -4.85 -8.05 11.24
C ASP A 120 -4.38 -6.83 12.05
N ARG A 121 -3.21 -6.25 11.73
CA ARG A 121 -2.80 -4.94 12.26
C ARG A 121 -3.82 -3.84 11.97
N PHE A 122 -4.49 -3.94 10.83
CA PHE A 122 -5.48 -2.98 10.36
C PHE A 122 -6.94 -3.42 10.64
N ALA A 123 -7.14 -4.36 11.57
CA ALA A 123 -8.47 -4.69 12.07
C ALA A 123 -9.16 -3.45 12.70
N PRO A 124 -10.50 -3.40 12.74
CA PRO A 124 -11.23 -2.25 13.27
C PRO A 124 -10.64 -1.70 14.57
N GLY A 125 -10.55 -0.37 14.71
CA GLY A 125 -9.88 0.32 15.83
C GLY A 125 -8.35 0.39 15.70
N TRP A 126 -7.78 0.08 14.54
CA TRP A 126 -6.33 0.17 14.32
C TRP A 126 -5.79 1.59 14.49
N GLU A 127 -6.58 2.61 14.20
CA GLU A 127 -6.23 4.03 14.33
C GLU A 127 -5.85 4.42 15.78
N GLU A 128 -6.41 3.71 16.77
CA GLU A 128 -6.10 3.91 18.19
C GLU A 128 -4.85 3.14 18.63
N ARG A 129 -4.53 2.03 17.94
CA ARG A 129 -3.41 1.16 18.26
C ARG A 129 -2.10 1.56 17.60
N ILE A 130 -2.17 2.10 16.38
CA ILE A 130 -1.00 2.55 15.63
C ILE A 130 -0.79 4.04 15.90
N PRO A 131 0.38 4.46 16.42
CA PRO A 131 0.65 5.87 16.68
C PRO A 131 0.43 6.74 15.45
N ARG A 132 -0.18 7.90 15.67
CA ARG A 132 -0.35 8.91 14.62
C ARG A 132 1.00 9.18 13.96
N TYR A 133 1.03 9.20 12.63
CA TYR A 133 2.23 9.37 11.82
C TYR A 133 3.19 8.17 11.74
N ALA A 134 2.90 7.04 12.37
CA ALA A 134 3.62 5.80 12.12
C ALA A 134 3.19 5.11 10.80
N TYR A 135 1.97 5.39 10.32
CA TYR A 135 1.44 4.89 9.05
C TYR A 135 1.10 6.05 8.10
N LEU A 136 1.91 6.23 7.05
CA LEU A 136 1.90 7.42 6.18
C LEU A 136 1.90 7.10 4.67
N PRO A 137 1.12 6.12 4.17
CA PRO A 137 1.19 5.72 2.76
C PRO A 137 0.77 6.83 1.79
N PHE A 138 0.03 7.82 2.27
CA PHE A 138 -0.45 8.98 1.51
C PHE A 138 0.10 10.31 2.02
N GLY A 139 1.11 10.27 2.91
CA GLY A 139 1.62 11.44 3.60
C GLY A 139 0.68 11.93 4.70
N ALA A 140 0.93 13.15 5.17
CA ALA A 140 0.16 13.77 6.25
C ALA A 140 0.19 15.30 6.18
N GLY A 141 -0.70 15.93 6.98
CA GLY A 141 -0.83 17.37 7.11
C GLY A 141 -1.41 18.03 5.86
N PRO A 142 -1.13 19.36 5.65
CA PRO A 142 -1.73 20.12 4.55
C PRO A 142 -1.35 19.63 3.15
N ARG A 143 -0.39 18.75 3.03
CA ARG A 143 0.09 18.14 1.77
C ARG A 143 -0.24 16.66 1.66
N VAL A 144 -1.23 16.16 2.43
CA VAL A 144 -1.75 14.79 2.26
C VAL A 144 -2.26 14.60 0.83
N CYS A 145 -2.12 13.38 0.32
CA CYS A 145 -2.55 13.05 -1.04
C CYS A 145 -4.07 13.30 -1.20
N ILE A 146 -4.44 14.19 -2.11
CA ILE A 146 -5.85 14.51 -2.40
C ILE A 146 -6.61 13.33 -3.00
N GLY A 147 -5.89 12.41 -3.68
CA GLY A 147 -6.47 11.22 -4.32
C GLY A 147 -6.51 9.98 -3.44
N SER A 148 -6.20 10.07 -2.14
CA SER A 148 -6.07 8.89 -1.26
C SER A 148 -7.34 8.04 -1.20
N GLY A 149 -8.52 8.67 -1.03
CA GLY A 149 -9.80 7.96 -1.01
C GLY A 149 -10.10 7.24 -2.33
N PHE A 150 -9.85 7.93 -3.46
CA PHE A 150 -10.03 7.35 -4.79
C PHE A 150 -9.07 6.17 -5.03
N ALA A 151 -7.79 6.32 -4.68
CA ALA A 151 -6.78 5.29 -4.87
C ALA A 151 -7.08 4.01 -4.05
N ILE A 152 -7.52 4.15 -2.80
CA ILE A 152 -7.93 3.02 -1.96
C ILE A 152 -9.17 2.33 -2.55
N MET A 153 -10.18 3.09 -2.94
CA MET A 153 -11.41 2.56 -3.55
C MET A 153 -11.07 1.78 -4.83
N GLU A 154 -10.32 2.39 -5.75
CA GLU A 154 -9.90 1.78 -7.01
C GLU A 154 -9.10 0.49 -6.75
N ALA A 155 -8.10 0.55 -5.89
CA ALA A 155 -7.25 -0.60 -5.58
C ALA A 155 -8.05 -1.77 -4.96
N ARG A 156 -9.01 -1.49 -4.05
CA ARG A 156 -9.87 -2.53 -3.47
C ARG A 156 -10.78 -3.19 -4.51
N LEU A 157 -11.37 -2.42 -5.41
CA LEU A 157 -12.21 -2.95 -6.49
C LEU A 157 -11.40 -3.83 -7.46
N ILE A 158 -10.21 -3.40 -7.85
CA ILE A 158 -9.30 -4.17 -8.72
C ILE A 158 -8.85 -5.45 -8.00
N LEU A 159 -8.40 -5.32 -6.74
CA LEU A 159 -7.97 -6.47 -5.94
C LEU A 159 -9.09 -7.51 -5.82
N ALA A 160 -10.30 -7.08 -5.44
CA ALA A 160 -11.46 -7.96 -5.32
C ALA A 160 -11.85 -8.61 -6.66
N THR A 161 -11.81 -7.84 -7.75
CA THR A 161 -12.14 -8.34 -9.10
C THR A 161 -11.20 -9.44 -9.55
N ILE A 162 -9.91 -9.27 -9.32
CA ILE A 162 -8.88 -10.23 -9.75
C ILE A 162 -8.82 -11.42 -8.78
N ALA A 163 -8.73 -11.17 -7.47
CA ALA A 163 -8.51 -12.22 -6.48
C ALA A 163 -9.67 -13.22 -6.38
N GLN A 164 -10.93 -12.79 -6.62
CA GLN A 164 -12.05 -13.76 -6.63
C GLN A 164 -11.99 -14.73 -7.81
N ARG A 165 -11.35 -14.38 -8.92
CA ARG A 165 -11.36 -15.16 -10.17
C ARG A 165 -10.07 -15.91 -10.44
N TYR A 166 -8.94 -15.37 -9.96
CA TYR A 166 -7.62 -15.88 -10.26
C TYR A 166 -6.78 -15.99 -8.99
N LYS A 167 -6.00 -17.07 -8.93
CA LYS A 167 -4.86 -17.21 -8.03
C LYS A 167 -3.61 -16.80 -8.81
N LEU A 168 -2.85 -15.86 -8.26
CA LEU A 168 -1.60 -15.40 -8.84
C LEU A 168 -0.44 -16.12 -8.14
N LEU A 169 0.31 -16.90 -8.86
CA LEU A 169 1.44 -17.67 -8.37
C LEU A 169 2.74 -17.04 -8.91
N LEU A 170 3.61 -16.64 -8.01
CA LEU A 170 4.94 -16.14 -8.40
C LEU A 170 5.71 -17.25 -9.12
N GLU A 171 6.37 -16.90 -10.23
CA GLU A 171 7.27 -17.84 -10.93
C GLU A 171 8.38 -18.30 -9.98
N PRO A 172 8.77 -19.61 -10.03
CA PRO A 172 9.88 -20.12 -9.25
C PRO A 172 11.16 -19.32 -9.49
N ASP A 173 12.02 -19.22 -8.47
CA ASP A 173 13.34 -18.57 -8.51
C ASP A 173 13.33 -17.04 -8.75
N GLU A 174 12.17 -16.38 -8.69
CA GLU A 174 12.05 -14.94 -8.80
C GLU A 174 12.35 -14.25 -7.45
N THR A 175 13.56 -13.70 -7.32
CA THR A 175 13.89 -12.80 -6.20
C THR A 175 13.49 -11.38 -6.55
N ILE A 176 12.39 -10.93 -5.97
CA ILE A 176 11.88 -9.58 -6.14
C ILE A 176 12.35 -8.70 -4.98
N MET A 177 13.07 -7.62 -5.29
CA MET A 177 13.55 -6.66 -4.31
C MET A 177 12.94 -5.28 -4.58
N PRO A 178 12.62 -4.51 -3.53
CA PRO A 178 12.17 -3.14 -3.71
C PRO A 178 13.34 -2.24 -4.14
N ILE A 179 13.13 -1.42 -5.16
CA ILE A 179 14.02 -0.31 -5.53
C ILE A 179 13.33 0.99 -5.18
N GLN A 180 14.00 1.77 -4.36
CA GLN A 180 13.54 3.08 -3.94
C GLN A 180 14.08 4.15 -4.92
N LEU A 181 13.20 4.63 -5.77
CA LEU A 181 13.41 5.78 -6.66
C LEU A 181 12.44 6.90 -6.25
N VAL A 182 11.82 7.59 -7.23
CA VAL A 182 10.68 8.49 -6.96
C VAL A 182 9.49 7.69 -6.42
N THR A 183 9.30 6.48 -6.97
CA THR A 183 8.35 5.49 -6.47
C THR A 183 9.08 4.23 -6.01
N LEU A 184 8.49 3.50 -5.07
CA LEU A 184 8.96 2.18 -4.65
C LEU A 184 8.42 1.14 -5.61
N ARG A 185 9.28 0.54 -6.40
CA ARG A 185 8.90 -0.45 -7.40
C ARG A 185 9.75 -1.72 -7.30
N PRO A 186 9.28 -2.85 -7.84
CA PRO A 186 10.10 -4.03 -7.98
C PRO A 186 11.33 -3.77 -8.87
N ASN A 187 12.46 -4.42 -8.56
CA ASN A 187 13.72 -4.34 -9.31
C ASN A 187 13.60 -4.90 -10.74
N ARG A 188 12.57 -5.71 -10.99
CA ARG A 188 12.25 -6.33 -12.28
C ARG A 188 10.74 -6.54 -12.40
N PRO A 189 10.19 -6.83 -13.59
CA PRO A 189 8.80 -7.23 -13.73
C PRO A 189 8.48 -8.44 -12.86
N VAL A 190 7.41 -8.36 -12.08
CA VAL A 190 6.91 -9.48 -11.27
C VAL A 190 6.10 -10.41 -12.18
N ARG A 191 6.70 -11.52 -12.57
CA ARG A 191 6.04 -12.53 -13.42
C ARG A 191 5.22 -13.47 -12.57
N MET A 192 3.94 -13.62 -12.92
CA MET A 192 3.02 -14.47 -12.20
C MET A 192 2.22 -15.34 -13.17
N ARG A 193 2.10 -16.63 -12.86
CA ARG A 193 1.14 -17.51 -13.51
C ARG A 193 -0.25 -17.26 -12.93
N LEU A 194 -1.25 -17.17 -13.80
CA LEU A 194 -2.65 -17.05 -13.41
C LEU A 194 -3.32 -18.41 -13.45
N ASP A 195 -3.75 -18.90 -12.31
CA ASP A 195 -4.59 -20.08 -12.19
C ASP A 195 -6.04 -19.62 -11.96
N ARG A 196 -6.95 -20.00 -12.86
CA ARG A 196 -8.37 -19.65 -12.72
C ARG A 196 -8.98 -20.41 -11.56
N ARG A 197 -9.62 -19.71 -10.65
CA ARG A 197 -10.40 -20.35 -9.57
C ARG A 197 -11.65 -21.02 -10.16
N LYS A 198 -11.99 -22.17 -9.63
CA LYS A 198 -13.30 -22.78 -9.95
C LYS A 198 -14.39 -21.93 -9.29
N PRO A 199 -15.56 -21.78 -9.95
CA PRO A 199 -16.68 -21.07 -9.37
C PRO A 199 -17.17 -21.75 -8.09
#